data_cd4e362dbf638d15c2627a926d9f82aa
#
_entry.id   cd4e362dbf638d15c2627a926d9f82aa
#
_cell.length_a   1.000
_cell.length_b   1.000
_cell.length_c   1.000
_cell.angle_alpha   90.00
_cell.angle_beta   90.00
_cell.angle_gamma   90.00
#
_symmetry.space_group_name_H-M   'P 1'
#
loop_
_entity.id
_entity.type
_entity.pdbx_description
1 polymer ?
#
loop_
_entity_poly.entity_id
_entity_poly.type
_entity_poly.pdbx_seq_one_letter_code
_entity_poly.pdbx_strand_id
1 'polypeptide(L)'
;MQRVNLFANEKFRKILNEHPDLPIVFMANEYANAGDYSLEYCEIVQVGIGEILNEETPYDKDATFTDRDDFEETIADAICDEEEYREMNDAQFDATVQKIAAQYDKYWVDVIEVVVGN
;
A
#
# COMPACT_ATOMS: atom_id res chain seq x y z
N MET A 1 -18.40 0.11 26.13
CA MET A 1 -17.38 0.00 25.07
C MET A 1 -17.91 -0.84 23.92
N GLN A 2 -17.89 -0.27 22.73
CA GLN A 2 -18.30 -1.03 21.54
C GLN A 2 -17.19 -1.97 21.11
N ARG A 3 -17.54 -3.20 20.79
CA ARG A 3 -16.58 -4.19 20.27
C ARG A 3 -16.59 -4.30 18.74
N VAL A 4 -17.59 -3.69 18.11
CA VAL A 4 -17.73 -3.71 16.66
C VAL A 4 -17.96 -2.28 16.19
N ASN A 5 -17.19 -1.85 15.22
CA ASN A 5 -17.38 -0.55 14.59
C ASN A 5 -18.49 -0.67 13.53
N LEU A 6 -19.72 -0.41 13.95
CA LEU A 6 -20.90 -0.53 13.09
C LEU A 6 -20.85 0.42 11.91
N PHE A 7 -20.34 1.63 12.11
CA PHE A 7 -20.21 2.62 11.03
C PHE A 7 -19.26 2.13 9.94
N ALA A 8 -18.11 1.61 10.33
CA ALA A 8 -17.14 1.09 9.36
C ALA A 8 -17.68 -0.15 8.64
N ASN A 9 -18.43 -1.01 9.35
CA ASN A 9 -19.07 -2.17 8.74
C ASN A 9 -20.10 -1.78 7.69
N GLU A 10 -20.94 -0.79 7.97
CA GLU A 10 -21.91 -0.30 7.01
C GLU A 10 -21.25 0.32 5.80
N LYS A 11 -20.20 1.09 6.02
CA LYS A 11 -19.40 1.69 4.95
C LYS A 11 -18.78 0.61 4.07
N PHE A 12 -18.25 -0.45 4.67
CA PHE A 12 -17.67 -1.57 3.94
C PHE A 12 -18.71 -2.23 3.03
N ARG A 13 -19.88 -2.53 3.56
CA ARG A 13 -20.97 -3.13 2.77
C ARG A 13 -21.38 -2.24 1.61
N LYS A 14 -21.47 -0.94 1.83
CA LYS A 14 -21.82 0.03 0.79
C LYS A 14 -20.78 0.02 -0.33
N ILE A 15 -19.50 0.07 0.03
CA ILE A 15 -18.40 0.04 -0.93
C ILE A 15 -18.40 -1.26 -1.73
N LEU A 16 -18.64 -2.40 -1.07
CA LEU A 16 -18.76 -3.69 -1.75
C LEU A 16 -19.87 -3.70 -2.79
N ASN A 17 -21.02 -3.12 -2.45
CA ASN A 17 -22.15 -3.04 -3.38
C ASN A 17 -21.86 -2.11 -4.57
N GLU A 18 -21.14 -1.02 -4.33
CA GLU A 18 -20.80 -0.05 -5.38
C GLU A 18 -19.66 -0.55 -6.28
N HIS A 19 -18.78 -1.40 -5.75
CA HIS A 19 -17.59 -1.88 -6.45
C HIS A 19 -17.43 -3.41 -6.31
N PRO A 20 -18.39 -4.19 -6.88
CA PRO A 20 -18.40 -5.64 -6.66
C PRO A 20 -17.22 -6.37 -7.29
N ASP A 21 -16.56 -5.76 -8.26
CA ASP A 21 -15.45 -6.39 -9.00
C ASP A 21 -14.07 -6.02 -8.48
N LEU A 22 -13.96 -5.07 -7.54
CA LEU A 22 -12.66 -4.68 -7.00
C LEU A 22 -12.15 -5.71 -5.99
N PRO A 23 -10.86 -6.06 -6.07
CA PRO A 23 -10.24 -6.90 -5.04
C PRO A 23 -10.30 -6.23 -3.67
N ILE A 24 -10.39 -7.04 -2.63
CA ILE A 24 -10.39 -6.57 -1.24
C ILE A 24 -9.02 -6.86 -0.65
N VAL A 25 -8.40 -5.84 -0.07
CA VAL A 25 -7.11 -5.95 0.62
C VAL A 25 -7.31 -5.58 2.08
N PHE A 26 -6.94 -6.49 2.97
CA PHE A 26 -6.96 -6.25 4.41
C PHE A 26 -5.58 -5.83 4.87
N MET A 27 -5.53 -4.73 5.61
CA MET A 27 -4.29 -4.23 6.20
C MET A 27 -4.45 -4.15 7.71
N ALA A 28 -3.49 -4.70 8.44
CA ALA A 28 -3.47 -4.63 9.88
C ALA A 28 -2.49 -3.53 10.30
N ASN A 29 -2.87 -2.72 11.29
CA ASN A 29 -1.92 -1.79 11.86
C ASN A 29 -0.85 -2.58 12.64
N GLU A 30 0.25 -1.91 12.99
CA GLU A 30 1.41 -2.58 13.59
C GLU A 30 1.13 -3.30 14.91
N TYR A 31 0.04 -2.96 15.58
CA TYR A 31 -0.33 -3.55 16.85
C TYR A 31 -1.35 -4.69 16.74
N ALA A 32 -1.91 -4.91 15.56
CA ALA A 32 -2.95 -5.91 15.36
C ALA A 32 -2.44 -7.35 15.45
N ASN A 33 -1.13 -7.53 15.40
CA ASN A 33 -0.46 -8.83 15.41
C ASN A 33 0.73 -8.82 16.36
N ALA A 34 0.50 -8.58 17.62
CA ALA A 34 1.55 -8.37 18.62
C ALA A 34 2.34 -9.63 19.03
N GLY A 35 2.60 -10.52 18.07
CA GLY A 35 3.46 -11.69 18.28
C GLY A 35 2.80 -12.85 19.00
N ASP A 36 1.52 -12.81 19.24
CA ASP A 36 0.77 -13.89 19.85
C ASP A 36 0.21 -14.81 18.76
N TYR A 37 0.26 -16.11 19.01
CA TYR A 37 -0.27 -17.11 18.08
C TYR A 37 -1.72 -17.48 18.34
N SER A 38 -2.35 -16.87 19.36
CA SER A 38 -3.77 -17.08 19.63
C SER A 38 -4.62 -16.18 18.72
N LEU A 39 -5.89 -16.56 18.55
CA LEU A 39 -6.84 -15.73 17.82
C LEU A 39 -7.13 -14.46 18.62
N GLU A 40 -6.90 -13.33 17.99
CA GLU A 40 -7.23 -12.05 18.60
C GLU A 40 -8.38 -11.38 17.86
N TYR A 41 -9.17 -10.63 18.62
CA TYR A 41 -10.26 -9.87 18.06
C TYR A 41 -9.71 -8.60 17.39
N CYS A 42 -10.08 -8.40 16.12
CA CYS A 42 -9.79 -7.18 15.39
C CYS A 42 -11.08 -6.62 14.84
N GLU A 43 -11.19 -5.30 14.85
CA GLU A 43 -12.34 -4.63 14.24
C GLU A 43 -11.92 -3.89 12.98
N ILE A 44 -12.90 -3.57 12.12
CA ILE A 44 -12.66 -2.72 10.97
C ILE A 44 -12.51 -1.29 11.49
N VAL A 45 -11.35 -0.70 11.25
CA VAL A 45 -11.03 0.66 11.68
C VAL A 45 -11.32 1.67 10.58
N GLN A 46 -10.98 1.31 9.34
CA GLN A 46 -11.13 2.20 8.20
C GLN A 46 -11.41 1.38 6.94
N VAL A 47 -12.23 1.92 6.05
CA VAL A 47 -12.53 1.32 4.76
C VAL A 47 -12.51 2.42 3.70
N GLY A 48 -11.94 2.13 2.55
CA GLY A 48 -11.93 3.08 1.43
C GLY A 48 -11.51 2.43 0.13
N ILE A 49 -11.46 3.23 -0.90
CA ILE A 49 -10.91 2.82 -2.19
C ILE A 49 -9.47 3.33 -2.26
N GLY A 50 -8.56 2.45 -2.63
CA GLY A 50 -7.17 2.79 -2.82
C GLY A 50 -6.58 2.03 -3.99
N GLU A 51 -5.27 2.00 -4.07
CA GLU A 51 -4.58 1.21 -5.06
C GLU A 51 -3.40 0.48 -4.43
N ILE A 52 -2.99 -0.59 -5.06
CA ILE A 52 -1.86 -1.39 -4.59
C ILE A 52 -0.98 -1.73 -5.80
N LEU A 53 0.33 -1.72 -5.59
CA LEU A 53 1.26 -2.20 -6.60
C LEU A 53 1.26 -3.73 -6.55
N ASN A 54 0.64 -4.35 -7.55
CA ASN A 54 0.48 -5.80 -7.62
C ASN A 54 1.63 -6.45 -8.38
N GLU A 55 2.86 -6.13 -7.95
CA GLU A 55 4.07 -6.67 -8.56
C GLU A 55 5.21 -6.60 -7.56
N GLU A 56 6.01 -7.65 -7.52
CA GLU A 56 7.25 -7.65 -6.75
C GLU A 56 8.29 -6.79 -7.45
N THR A 57 9.06 -6.01 -6.70
CA THR A 57 10.09 -5.14 -7.29
C THR A 57 11.46 -5.43 -6.69
N PRO A 58 12.54 -5.19 -7.46
CA PRO A 58 13.90 -5.37 -6.93
C PRO A 58 14.31 -4.29 -5.93
N TYR A 59 13.53 -3.21 -5.81
CA TYR A 59 13.85 -2.09 -4.91
C TYR A 59 13.50 -2.38 -3.46
N ASP A 60 12.45 -3.15 -3.23
CA ASP A 60 12.11 -3.73 -1.94
C ASP A 60 11.18 -4.92 -2.18
N LYS A 61 11.73 -6.11 -2.06
CA LYS A 61 11.01 -7.36 -2.38
C LYS A 61 9.90 -7.69 -1.41
N ASP A 62 10.02 -7.22 -0.18
CA ASP A 62 9.07 -7.57 0.88
C ASP A 62 7.99 -6.51 1.08
N ALA A 63 8.16 -5.34 0.47
CA ALA A 63 7.21 -4.24 0.64
C ALA A 63 6.00 -4.40 -0.26
N THR A 64 4.85 -4.04 0.30
CA THR A 64 3.62 -3.85 -0.46
C THR A 64 3.36 -2.34 -0.52
N PHE A 65 3.39 -1.79 -1.73
CA PHE A 65 3.21 -0.35 -1.91
C PHE A 65 1.74 -0.02 -2.14
N THR A 66 1.24 0.91 -1.36
CA THR A 66 -0.12 1.44 -1.46
C THR A 66 -0.14 2.92 -1.80
N ASP A 67 1.04 3.53 -1.94
CA ASP A 67 1.23 4.94 -2.23
C ASP A 67 2.34 5.07 -3.28
N ARG A 68 2.03 5.76 -4.37
CA ARG A 68 2.99 5.93 -5.48
C ARG A 68 4.19 6.77 -5.07
N ASP A 69 3.99 7.76 -4.20
CA ASP A 69 5.09 8.59 -3.70
C ASP A 69 6.06 7.77 -2.86
N ASP A 70 5.56 6.87 -2.03
CA ASP A 70 6.39 5.96 -1.24
C ASP A 70 7.18 5.02 -2.14
N PHE A 71 6.59 4.54 -3.22
CA PHE A 71 7.28 3.71 -4.20
C PHE A 71 8.42 4.49 -4.88
N GLU A 72 8.17 5.71 -5.31
CA GLU A 72 9.20 6.56 -5.92
C GLU A 72 10.34 6.85 -4.95
N GLU A 73 10.02 7.12 -3.68
CA GLU A 73 11.02 7.35 -2.65
C GLU A 73 11.88 6.09 -2.43
N THR A 74 11.27 4.93 -2.43
CA THR A 74 11.98 3.65 -2.28
C THR A 74 12.92 3.41 -3.46
N ILE A 75 12.49 3.71 -4.69
CA ILE A 75 13.36 3.63 -5.87
C ILE A 75 14.55 4.58 -5.70
N ALA A 76 14.29 5.82 -5.32
CA ALA A 76 15.33 6.83 -5.14
C ALA A 76 16.38 6.38 -4.13
N ASP A 77 15.94 5.86 -2.98
CA ASP A 77 16.84 5.36 -1.94
C ASP A 77 17.67 4.16 -2.42
N ALA A 78 17.08 3.31 -3.25
CA ALA A 78 17.75 2.11 -3.75
C ALA A 78 18.83 2.42 -4.78
N ILE A 79 18.67 3.47 -5.59
CA ILE A 79 19.59 3.77 -6.70
C ILE A 79 20.52 4.96 -6.44
N CYS A 80 20.31 5.73 -5.38
CA CYS A 80 21.06 6.97 -5.15
C CYS A 80 22.57 6.78 -5.03
N ASP A 81 23.02 5.60 -4.56
CA ASP A 81 24.44 5.30 -4.40
C ASP A 81 25.06 4.60 -5.61
N GLU A 82 24.28 4.30 -6.64
CA GLU A 82 24.80 3.67 -7.84
C GLU A 82 25.65 4.66 -8.65
N GLU A 83 26.78 4.19 -9.12
CA GLU A 83 27.78 5.02 -9.77
C GLU A 83 27.22 5.79 -10.98
N GLU A 84 26.36 5.15 -11.77
CA GLU A 84 25.78 5.77 -12.96
C GLU A 84 24.87 6.97 -12.67
N TYR A 85 24.37 7.10 -11.42
CA TYR A 85 23.47 8.18 -11.03
C TYR A 85 24.11 9.27 -10.18
N ARG A 86 25.35 9.07 -9.72
CA ARG A 86 26.03 10.01 -8.80
C ARG A 86 26.26 11.39 -9.37
N GLU A 87 26.49 11.49 -10.68
CA GLU A 87 26.78 12.77 -11.32
C GLU A 87 25.55 13.51 -11.82
N MET A 88 24.37 12.94 -11.63
CA MET A 88 23.12 13.59 -12.01
C MET A 88 22.78 14.72 -11.05
N ASN A 89 22.26 15.83 -11.58
CA ASN A 89 21.65 16.85 -10.75
C ASN A 89 20.28 16.36 -10.25
N ASP A 90 19.68 17.11 -9.33
CA ASP A 90 18.41 16.71 -8.71
C ASP A 90 17.29 16.52 -9.72
N ALA A 91 17.20 17.38 -10.73
CA ALA A 91 16.15 17.28 -11.75
C ALA A 91 16.34 16.04 -12.63
N GLN A 92 17.57 15.72 -12.99
CA GLN A 92 17.88 14.51 -13.76
C GLN A 92 17.61 13.25 -12.97
N PHE A 93 17.97 13.25 -11.69
CA PHE A 93 17.73 12.12 -10.81
C PHE A 93 16.23 11.88 -10.60
N ASP A 94 15.46 12.92 -10.34
CA ASP A 94 14.01 12.82 -10.17
C ASP A 94 13.34 12.31 -11.45
N ALA A 95 13.76 12.78 -12.61
CA ALA A 95 13.24 12.30 -13.89
C ALA A 95 13.55 10.81 -14.09
N THR A 96 14.72 10.37 -13.66
CA THR A 96 15.11 8.95 -13.74
C THR A 96 14.23 8.10 -12.85
N VAL A 97 14.00 8.54 -11.60
CA VAL A 97 13.12 7.83 -10.66
C VAL A 97 11.71 7.71 -11.25
N GLN A 98 11.17 8.80 -11.79
CA GLN A 98 9.83 8.79 -12.39
C GLN A 98 9.75 7.87 -13.60
N LYS A 99 10.79 7.81 -14.40
CA LYS A 99 10.85 6.91 -15.56
C LYS A 99 10.84 5.45 -15.12
N ILE A 100 11.59 5.12 -14.08
CA ILE A 100 11.60 3.76 -13.51
C ILE A 100 10.21 3.44 -12.95
N ALA A 101 9.63 4.34 -12.16
CA ALA A 101 8.32 4.14 -11.57
C ALA A 101 7.24 3.93 -12.63
N ALA A 102 7.32 4.66 -13.75
CA ALA A 102 6.35 4.56 -14.83
C ALA A 102 6.33 3.18 -15.50
N GLN A 103 7.42 2.43 -15.41
CA GLN A 103 7.45 1.05 -15.91
C GLN A 103 6.51 0.12 -15.16
N TYR A 104 6.11 0.52 -13.94
CA TYR A 104 5.21 -0.24 -13.09
C TYR A 104 3.76 0.25 -13.12
N ASP A 105 3.45 1.29 -13.90
CA ASP A 105 2.10 1.87 -13.94
C ASP A 105 1.02 0.83 -14.23
N LYS A 106 1.29 -0.12 -15.09
CA LYS A 106 0.35 -1.18 -15.48
C LYS A 106 0.08 -2.20 -14.37
N TYR A 107 0.89 -2.21 -13.31
CA TYR A 107 0.75 -3.14 -12.20
C TYR A 107 0.03 -2.54 -11.00
N TRP A 108 -0.33 -1.26 -11.05
CA TRP A 108 -1.17 -0.66 -10.02
C TRP A 108 -2.62 -1.06 -10.24
N VAL A 109 -3.24 -1.57 -9.19
CA VAL A 109 -4.61 -2.10 -9.23
C VAL A 109 -5.44 -1.37 -8.20
N ASP A 110 -6.63 -0.92 -8.60
CA ASP A 110 -7.60 -0.35 -7.67
C ASP A 110 -8.14 -1.46 -6.77
N VAL A 111 -8.25 -1.18 -5.50
CA VAL A 111 -8.69 -2.15 -4.49
C VAL A 111 -9.60 -1.49 -3.47
N ILE A 112 -10.37 -2.31 -2.78
CA ILE A 112 -11.05 -1.91 -1.57
C ILE A 112 -10.08 -2.16 -0.41
N GLU A 113 -9.69 -1.11 0.28
CA GLU A 113 -8.79 -1.19 1.42
C GLU A 113 -9.60 -1.29 2.71
N VAL A 114 -9.34 -2.33 3.49
CA VAL A 114 -9.93 -2.52 4.79
C VAL A 114 -8.81 -2.54 5.83
N VAL A 115 -8.80 -1.54 6.70
CA VAL A 115 -7.81 -1.48 7.77
C VAL A 115 -8.45 -2.06 9.02
N VAL A 116 -7.79 -3.05 9.61
CA VAL A 116 -8.23 -3.69 10.85
C VAL A 116 -7.25 -3.40 11.97
N GLY A 117 -7.78 -3.39 13.19
CA GLY A 117 -6.97 -3.17 14.39
C GLY A 117 -7.72 -3.54 15.63
N ASN A 118 -7.04 -3.53 16.76
CA ASN A 118 -7.68 -3.85 18.05
C ASN A 118 -7.61 -2.71 19.07
#